data_4ca9e8aa883f77f70c8f8129eb824c8d
#
_entry.id   4ca9e8aa883f77f70c8f8129eb824c8d
#
_cell.length_a   1.000
_cell.length_b   1.000
_cell.length_c   1.000
_cell.angle_alpha   90.00
_cell.angle_beta   90.00
_cell.angle_gamma   90.00
#
_symmetry.space_group_name_H-M   'P 1'
#
loop_
_entity.id
_entity.type
_entity.pdbx_description
1 polymer ?
#
loop_
_entity_poly.entity_id
_entity_poly.type
_entity_poly.pdbx_seq_one_letter_code
_entity_poly.pdbx_strand_id
1 'polypeptide(L)'
;MNKNKNIEFDNGRHSRAKIGFILMSTDLAGESDFFEMAPKDVGIHITRLKTEDYTTVKTLSDHINYMADAASRIQPDTKPNVISYSCTSGSIVIGEEKVMNEIKKGAPYS
;
A
#
# COMPACT_ATOMS: atom_id res chain seq x y z
N MET A 1 8.61 -21.80 -17.46
CA MET A 1 9.85 -22.19 -16.78
C MET A 1 11.05 -21.69 -17.56
N ASN A 2 11.97 -21.05 -16.87
CA ASN A 2 13.19 -20.56 -17.48
C ASN A 2 14.20 -21.71 -17.65
N LYS A 3 14.60 -21.97 -18.87
CA LYS A 3 15.60 -23.01 -19.19
C LYS A 3 16.96 -22.44 -19.53
N ASN A 4 17.10 -21.13 -19.51
CA ASN A 4 18.37 -20.49 -19.83
C ASN A 4 19.25 -20.42 -18.59
N LYS A 5 20.29 -21.27 -18.56
CA LYS A 5 21.21 -21.37 -17.43
C LYS A 5 22.18 -20.21 -17.32
N ASN A 6 22.22 -19.32 -18.32
CA ASN A 6 23.12 -18.16 -18.35
C ASN A 6 22.48 -16.89 -17.81
N ILE A 7 21.19 -16.96 -17.43
CA ILE A 7 20.48 -15.82 -16.88
C ILE A 7 20.65 -15.81 -15.37
N GLU A 8 21.22 -14.72 -14.87
CA GLU A 8 21.33 -14.44 -13.45
C GLU A 8 20.47 -13.24 -13.13
N PHE A 9 19.86 -13.24 -11.95
CA PHE A 9 19.04 -12.14 -11.48
C PHE A 9 19.77 -11.44 -10.34
N ASP A 10 19.82 -10.11 -10.42
CA ASP A 10 20.28 -9.29 -9.31
C ASP A 10 19.14 -9.10 -8.28
N ASN A 11 19.36 -8.23 -7.30
CA ASN A 11 18.36 -7.93 -6.27
C ASN A 11 17.26 -7.00 -6.77
N GLY A 12 17.29 -6.63 -8.05
CA GLY A 12 16.29 -5.74 -8.64
C GLY A 12 16.50 -4.26 -8.30
N ARG A 13 15.58 -3.46 -8.78
CA ARG A 13 15.65 -2.01 -8.67
C ARG A 13 15.48 -1.50 -7.23
N HIS A 14 14.76 -2.22 -6.39
CA HIS A 14 14.39 -1.80 -5.05
C HIS A 14 15.02 -2.72 -4.00
N SER A 15 16.33 -2.83 -4.05
CA SER A 15 17.08 -3.83 -3.26
C SER A 15 17.09 -3.56 -1.76
N ARG A 16 16.89 -2.28 -1.33
CA ARG A 16 16.93 -1.94 0.09
C ARG A 16 15.61 -2.23 0.81
N ALA A 17 14.50 -1.80 0.22
CA ALA A 17 13.19 -1.99 0.81
C ALA A 17 12.09 -1.69 -0.19
N LYS A 18 10.91 -2.20 0.09
CA LYS A 18 9.68 -1.91 -0.66
C LYS A 18 8.61 -1.48 0.32
N ILE A 19 8.01 -0.33 0.08
CA ILE A 19 6.95 0.22 0.91
C ILE A 19 5.67 0.26 0.10
N GLY A 20 4.62 -0.33 0.63
CA GLY A 20 3.28 -0.24 0.06
C GLY A 20 2.48 0.88 0.71
N PHE A 21 1.77 1.64 -0.11
CA PHE A 21 0.88 2.70 0.37
C PHE A 21 -0.53 2.47 -0.14
N ILE A 22 -1.48 2.51 0.78
CA ILE A 22 -2.90 2.53 0.44
C ILE A 22 -3.35 3.98 0.49
N LEU A 23 -3.55 4.57 -0.69
CA LEU A 23 -4.02 5.95 -0.83
C LEU A 23 -5.52 5.98 -1.10
N MET A 24 -6.11 7.13 -0.87
CA MET A 24 -7.51 7.34 -1.25
C MET A 24 -7.61 7.55 -2.76
N SER A 25 -8.72 7.13 -3.35
CA SER A 25 -8.95 7.34 -4.79
C SER A 25 -8.90 8.82 -5.19
N THR A 26 -9.16 9.71 -4.25
CA THR A 26 -9.17 11.16 -4.46
C THR A 26 -7.82 11.84 -4.15
N ASP A 27 -6.83 11.10 -3.70
CA ASP A 27 -5.53 11.68 -3.34
C ASP A 27 -4.80 12.16 -4.61
N LEU A 28 -4.42 13.43 -4.63
CA LEU A 28 -3.77 14.06 -5.77
C LEU A 28 -2.26 14.22 -5.60
N ALA A 29 -1.74 14.16 -4.40
CA ALA A 29 -0.36 14.54 -4.10
C ALA A 29 0.51 13.40 -3.58
N GLY A 30 -0.08 12.40 -2.96
CA GLY A 30 0.65 11.36 -2.24
C GLY A 30 1.68 10.63 -3.09
N GLU A 31 1.31 10.25 -4.31
CA GLU A 31 2.24 9.54 -5.21
C GLU A 31 3.49 10.36 -5.49
N SER A 32 3.30 11.61 -5.92
CA SER A 32 4.43 12.49 -6.23
C SER A 32 5.32 12.71 -5.03
N ASP A 33 4.71 12.95 -3.87
CA ASP A 33 5.44 13.20 -2.64
C ASP A 33 6.26 11.98 -2.21
N PHE A 34 5.66 10.80 -2.23
CA PHE A 34 6.36 9.58 -1.82
C PHE A 34 7.49 9.22 -2.78
N PHE A 35 7.28 9.36 -4.09
CA PHE A 35 8.34 9.10 -5.07
C PHE A 35 9.49 10.08 -4.91
N GLU A 36 9.20 11.33 -4.64
CA GLU A 36 10.23 12.35 -4.44
C GLU A 36 11.01 12.11 -3.15
N MET A 37 10.36 11.65 -2.10
CA MET A 37 10.97 11.43 -0.79
C MET A 37 11.71 10.10 -0.68
N ALA A 38 11.44 9.14 -1.55
CA ALA A 38 12.02 7.81 -1.44
C ALA A 38 13.53 7.84 -1.60
N PRO A 39 14.28 7.24 -0.66
CA PRO A 39 15.72 7.08 -0.82
C PRO A 39 16.05 6.17 -1.99
N LYS A 40 17.29 6.23 -2.43
CA LYS A 40 17.79 5.33 -3.48
C LYS A 40 17.56 3.87 -3.10
N ASP A 41 17.13 3.06 -4.04
CA ASP A 41 16.90 1.62 -3.91
C ASP A 41 15.72 1.26 -2.98
N VAL A 42 14.89 2.24 -2.62
CA VAL A 42 13.62 2.00 -1.90
C VAL A 42 12.47 2.14 -2.88
N GLY A 43 11.70 1.06 -3.02
CA GLY A 43 10.55 1.01 -3.91
C GLY A 43 9.29 1.51 -3.24
N ILE A 44 8.51 2.28 -3.98
CA ILE A 44 7.19 2.76 -3.56
C ILE A 44 6.15 2.06 -4.42
N HIS A 45 5.24 1.37 -3.78
CA HIS A 45 4.17 0.62 -4.45
C HIS A 45 2.83 1.10 -3.92
N ILE A 46 1.97 1.53 -4.83
CA ILE A 46 0.75 2.24 -4.48
C ILE A 46 -0.46 1.46 -4.93
N THR A 47 -1.42 1.35 -4.05
CA THR A 47 -2.79 0.94 -4.35
C THR A 47 -3.73 2.03 -3.86
N ARG A 48 -4.94 2.03 -4.37
CA ARG A 48 -5.95 3.00 -3.97
C ARG A 48 -7.18 2.29 -3.46
N LEU A 49 -7.76 2.86 -2.40
CA LEU A 49 -9.05 2.40 -1.95
C LEU A 49 -10.11 3.44 -2.32
N LYS A 50 -11.30 2.96 -2.61
CA LYS A 50 -12.41 3.80 -3.00
C LYS A 50 -12.80 4.72 -1.84
N THR A 51 -12.95 6.01 -2.14
CA THR A 51 -13.49 6.99 -1.20
C THR A 51 -14.42 7.95 -1.93
N GLU A 52 -15.33 8.54 -1.17
CA GLU A 52 -16.25 9.54 -1.70
C GLU A 52 -15.58 10.91 -1.81
N ASP A 53 -16.17 11.79 -2.62
CA ASP A 53 -15.65 13.14 -2.84
C ASP A 53 -15.81 14.05 -1.62
N TYR A 54 -16.61 13.63 -0.65
CA TYR A 54 -16.84 14.38 0.58
C TYR A 54 -16.39 13.57 1.79
N THR A 55 -15.96 14.26 2.84
CA THR A 55 -15.41 13.63 4.04
C THR A 55 -16.38 13.77 5.20
N THR A 56 -16.84 12.63 5.72
CA THR A 56 -17.65 12.54 6.95
C THR A 56 -17.14 11.38 7.78
N VAL A 57 -17.60 11.24 9.01
CA VAL A 57 -17.30 10.07 9.84
C VAL A 57 -17.74 8.79 9.12
N LYS A 58 -18.91 8.82 8.47
CA LYS A 58 -19.38 7.65 7.72
C LYS A 58 -18.50 7.30 6.54
N THR A 59 -18.13 8.27 5.70
CA THR A 59 -17.30 7.99 4.52
C THR A 59 -15.91 7.51 4.92
N LEU A 60 -15.35 8.03 6.00
CA LEU A 60 -14.08 7.54 6.54
C LEU A 60 -14.21 6.13 7.12
N SER A 61 -15.29 5.86 7.85
CA SER A 61 -15.55 4.51 8.39
C SER A 61 -15.70 3.47 7.28
N ASP A 62 -16.27 3.85 6.16
CA ASP A 62 -16.50 2.96 5.02
C ASP A 62 -15.19 2.49 4.36
N HIS A 63 -14.08 3.18 4.60
CA HIS A 63 -12.77 2.74 4.10
C HIS A 63 -12.44 1.31 4.53
N ILE A 64 -12.92 0.88 5.71
CA ILE A 64 -12.65 -0.47 6.21
C ILE A 64 -13.17 -1.55 5.28
N ASN A 65 -14.24 -1.27 4.54
CA ASN A 65 -14.85 -2.21 3.62
C ASN A 65 -14.00 -2.48 2.37
N TYR A 66 -13.06 -1.58 2.07
CA TYR A 66 -12.20 -1.65 0.88
C TYR A 66 -10.74 -1.93 1.22
N MET A 67 -10.41 -1.97 2.51
CA MET A 67 -9.02 -2.02 2.97
C MET A 67 -8.31 -3.31 2.56
N ALA A 68 -8.91 -4.44 2.84
CA ALA A 68 -8.32 -5.74 2.54
C ALA A 68 -8.13 -5.91 1.03
N ASP A 69 -9.11 -5.51 0.23
CA ASP A 69 -9.04 -5.59 -1.22
C ASP A 69 -7.92 -4.72 -1.78
N ALA A 70 -7.83 -3.47 -1.30
CA ALA A 70 -6.75 -2.57 -1.70
C ALA A 70 -5.37 -3.13 -1.33
N ALA A 71 -5.22 -3.63 -0.11
CA ALA A 71 -3.96 -4.24 0.34
C ALA A 71 -3.57 -5.44 -0.51
N SER A 72 -4.54 -6.24 -0.95
CA SER A 72 -4.28 -7.43 -1.75
C SER A 72 -3.65 -7.14 -3.12
N ARG A 73 -3.74 -5.90 -3.58
CA ARG A 73 -3.22 -5.49 -4.89
C ARG A 73 -1.82 -4.92 -4.83
N ILE A 74 -1.18 -4.88 -3.67
CA ILE A 74 0.20 -4.41 -3.55
C ILE A 74 1.15 -5.58 -3.73
N GLN A 75 1.72 -5.68 -4.91
CA GLN A 75 2.87 -6.55 -5.20
C GLN A 75 2.89 -7.88 -4.43
N PRO A 76 1.87 -8.75 -4.56
CA PRO A 76 1.79 -9.96 -3.71
C PRO A 76 3.01 -10.87 -3.83
N ASP A 77 3.59 -10.97 -5.02
CA ASP A 77 4.75 -11.84 -5.26
C ASP A 77 6.04 -11.28 -4.68
N THR A 78 6.17 -9.96 -4.61
CA THR A 78 7.38 -9.30 -4.13
C THR A 78 7.31 -8.89 -2.67
N LYS A 79 6.14 -8.92 -2.09
CA LYS A 79 5.91 -8.73 -0.64
C LYS A 79 6.59 -7.50 -0.06
N PRO A 80 5.95 -6.33 -0.08
CA PRO A 80 6.52 -5.14 0.54
C PRO A 80 6.91 -5.38 1.99
N ASN A 81 7.95 -4.70 2.46
CA ASN A 81 8.39 -4.79 3.84
C ASN A 81 7.37 -4.21 4.81
N VAL A 82 6.63 -3.21 4.38
CA VAL A 82 5.61 -2.54 5.18
C VAL A 82 4.51 -2.01 4.28
N ILE A 83 3.29 -1.97 4.79
CA ILE A 83 2.14 -1.36 4.11
C ILE A 83 1.55 -0.31 5.04
N SER A 84 1.35 0.89 4.51
CA SER A 84 0.78 2.02 5.22
C SER A 84 -0.57 2.42 4.64
N TYR A 85 -1.57 2.53 5.49
CA TYR A 85 -2.81 3.20 5.14
C TYR A 85 -2.62 4.70 5.37
N SER A 86 -2.56 5.46 4.28
CA SER A 86 -2.13 6.85 4.31
C SER A 86 -3.31 7.81 4.41
N CYS A 87 -4.06 7.69 5.48
CA CYS A 87 -5.19 8.58 5.79
C CYS A 87 -5.28 8.76 7.31
N THR A 88 -4.82 9.90 7.79
CA THR A 88 -4.81 10.19 9.22
C THR A 88 -6.21 10.21 9.80
N SER A 89 -7.13 10.89 9.14
CA SER A 89 -8.53 10.99 9.59
C SER A 89 -9.21 9.63 9.63
N GLY A 90 -9.02 8.82 8.59
CA GLY A 90 -9.57 7.46 8.54
C GLY A 90 -9.00 6.57 9.63
N SER A 91 -7.71 6.68 9.91
CA SER A 91 -7.05 5.92 10.96
C SER A 91 -7.60 6.25 12.34
N ILE A 92 -7.91 7.52 12.59
CA ILE A 92 -8.51 7.96 13.85
C ILE A 92 -9.94 7.45 13.98
N VAL A 93 -10.74 7.58 12.92
CA VAL A 93 -12.16 7.18 12.94
C VAL A 93 -12.32 5.67 13.08
N ILE A 94 -11.55 4.91 12.33
CA ILE A 94 -11.63 3.44 12.32
C ILE A 94 -10.91 2.83 13.52
N GLY A 95 -9.76 3.36 13.86
CA GLY A 95 -8.85 2.83 14.87
C GLY A 95 -7.75 1.98 14.26
N GLU A 96 -6.54 2.16 14.78
CA GLU A 96 -5.33 1.53 14.22
C GLU A 96 -5.42 0.01 14.19
N GLU A 97 -5.95 -0.60 15.24
CA GLU A 97 -6.02 -2.05 15.35
C GLU A 97 -6.87 -2.65 14.22
N LYS A 98 -8.04 -2.07 13.97
CA LYS A 98 -8.93 -2.52 12.90
C LYS A 98 -8.28 -2.33 11.53
N VAL A 99 -7.62 -1.20 11.32
CA VAL A 99 -6.89 -0.93 10.07
C VAL A 99 -5.84 -2.00 9.84
N MET A 100 -4.98 -2.25 10.82
CA MET A 100 -3.93 -3.25 10.69
C MET A 100 -4.48 -4.64 10.44
N ASN A 101 -5.54 -5.03 11.13
CA ASN A 101 -6.17 -6.34 10.94
C ASN A 101 -6.74 -6.52 9.55
N GLU A 102 -7.38 -5.48 9.00
CA GLU A 102 -7.92 -5.54 7.65
C GLU A 102 -6.82 -5.58 6.58
N ILE A 103 -5.74 -4.83 6.77
CA ILE A 103 -4.59 -4.89 5.87
C ILE A 103 -4.02 -6.31 5.86
N LYS A 104 -3.89 -6.94 7.02
CA LYS A 104 -3.37 -8.31 7.12
C LYS A 104 -4.26 -9.35 6.46
N LYS A 105 -5.57 -9.14 6.42
CA LYS A 105 -6.48 -10.02 5.68
C LYS A 105 -6.18 -10.00 4.18
N GLY A 106 -5.91 -8.83 3.61
CA GLY A 106 -5.58 -8.69 2.20
C GLY A 106 -4.12 -9.01 1.89
N ALA A 107 -3.23 -8.77 2.83
CA ALA A 107 -1.79 -8.95 2.68
C ALA A 107 -1.21 -9.65 3.92
N PRO A 108 -1.42 -10.99 4.04
CA PRO A 108 -1.01 -11.73 5.25
C PRO A 108 0.48 -11.70 5.56
N TYR A 109 1.28 -11.35 4.57
CA TYR A 109 2.73 -11.23 4.71
C TYR A 109 3.15 -9.91 5.38
N SER A 110 2.24 -8.98 5.52
CA SER A 110 2.56 -7.64 6.05
C SER A 110 2.66 -7.62 7.58
#